data_6b49188dda3832d92f28837d430a62d5
#
_entry.id   6b49188dda3832d92f28837d430a62d5
#
_cell.length_a   1.000
_cell.length_b   1.000
_cell.length_c   1.000
_cell.angle_alpha   90.00
_cell.angle_beta   90.00
_cell.angle_gamma   90.00
#
_symmetry.space_group_name_H-M   'P 1'
#
loop_
_entity.id
_entity.type
_entity.pdbx_description
1 polymer ?
#
loop_
_entity_poly.entity_id
_entity_poly.type
_entity_poly.pdbx_seq_one_letter_code
_entity_poly.pdbx_strand_id
1 'polypeptide(L)'
;ITSGSVPKYFGYSFDSGTQMSYFKPMLTDKSLTMCQDVTPNTSEGKAMMYAITWNEAGTMMVQVGLKPQRLLDELKQNEISTVVSDMPVYKGMEIYVADADTGLIKGATACDKIGKTFHDLGIPTDIKESDKPIVRQVSVNGTGCRCVIRKDDKYIVAVTIERSFYMTNSVVAMLVVGIYLILASCC
;
A
#
# COMPACT_ATOMS: atom_id res chain seq x y z
N ILE A 1 -10.80 -15.82 31.99
CA ILE A 1 -9.50 -15.16 31.72
C ILE A 1 -8.85 -14.83 33.04
N THR A 2 -7.68 -15.35 33.29
CA THR A 2 -6.98 -15.22 34.58
C THR A 2 -5.81 -14.23 34.52
N SER A 3 -5.27 -13.97 33.33
CA SER A 3 -4.19 -13.02 33.10
C SER A 3 -4.22 -12.48 31.66
N GLY A 4 -3.63 -11.32 31.42
CA GLY A 4 -3.57 -10.73 30.07
C GLY A 4 -3.19 -9.26 30.09
N SER A 5 -2.99 -8.68 28.92
CA SER A 5 -2.66 -7.25 28.74
C SER A 5 -3.82 -6.30 29.01
N VAL A 6 -5.04 -6.82 29.13
CA VAL A 6 -6.27 -6.02 29.34
C VAL A 6 -6.98 -6.46 30.61
N PRO A 7 -6.72 -5.82 31.77
CA PRO A 7 -7.24 -6.26 33.08
C PRO A 7 -8.75 -6.35 33.17
N LYS A 8 -9.50 -5.54 32.43
CA LYS A 8 -10.97 -5.56 32.43
C LYS A 8 -11.60 -6.87 31.93
N TYR A 9 -10.82 -7.75 31.28
CA TYR A 9 -11.28 -9.07 30.86
C TYR A 9 -11.04 -10.14 31.91
N PHE A 10 -10.38 -9.83 33.03
CA PHE A 10 -10.19 -10.80 34.09
C PHE A 10 -11.55 -11.22 34.68
N GLY A 11 -11.68 -12.50 34.94
CA GLY A 11 -12.94 -13.11 35.35
C GLY A 11 -13.90 -13.51 34.23
N TYR A 12 -13.64 -13.13 32.97
CA TYR A 12 -14.45 -13.59 31.84
C TYR A 12 -14.28 -15.10 31.64
N SER A 13 -15.41 -15.79 31.41
CA SER A 13 -15.50 -17.18 31.05
C SER A 13 -16.09 -17.36 29.65
N PHE A 14 -16.20 -18.58 29.18
CA PHE A 14 -16.85 -18.87 27.89
C PHE A 14 -18.36 -18.60 27.90
N ASP A 15 -18.96 -18.29 29.06
CA ASP A 15 -20.35 -17.88 29.20
C ASP A 15 -20.52 -16.35 29.25
N SER A 16 -19.43 -15.60 29.19
CA SER A 16 -19.44 -14.13 29.27
C SER A 16 -19.76 -13.47 27.93
N GLY A 17 -20.85 -13.86 27.28
CA GLY A 17 -21.38 -13.27 26.04
C GLY A 17 -21.08 -14.09 24.78
N THR A 18 -21.68 -13.66 23.67
CA THR A 18 -21.65 -14.38 22.39
C THR A 18 -20.24 -14.56 21.81
N GLN A 19 -19.39 -13.54 21.96
CA GLN A 19 -18.00 -13.57 21.49
C GLN A 19 -17.21 -14.69 22.20
N MET A 20 -17.32 -14.82 23.53
CA MET A 20 -16.58 -15.85 24.25
C MET A 20 -17.18 -17.26 24.03
N SER A 21 -18.52 -17.36 23.91
CA SER A 21 -19.20 -18.65 23.69
C SER A 21 -18.86 -19.31 22.35
N TYR A 22 -18.40 -18.55 21.36
CA TYR A 22 -17.91 -19.08 20.09
C TYR A 22 -16.77 -20.09 20.26
N PHE A 23 -15.95 -19.92 21.28
CA PHE A 23 -14.78 -20.78 21.55
C PHE A 23 -15.07 -21.99 22.45
N LYS A 24 -16.34 -22.22 22.87
CA LYS A 24 -16.72 -23.38 23.70
C LYS A 24 -16.29 -24.74 23.17
N PRO A 25 -16.28 -25.01 21.83
CA PRO A 25 -15.82 -26.30 21.30
C PRO A 25 -14.40 -26.67 21.75
N MET A 26 -13.54 -25.68 22.01
CA MET A 26 -12.18 -25.91 22.48
C MET A 26 -12.08 -26.53 23.88
N LEU A 27 -13.17 -26.48 24.68
CA LEU A 27 -13.23 -27.14 26.01
C LEU A 27 -13.30 -28.66 25.88
N THR A 28 -13.89 -29.15 24.79
CA THR A 28 -14.04 -30.57 24.50
C THR A 28 -12.92 -31.13 23.63
N ASP A 29 -12.37 -30.30 22.74
CA ASP A 29 -11.28 -30.71 21.87
C ASP A 29 -10.10 -29.72 22.00
N LYS A 30 -9.04 -30.19 22.65
CA LYS A 30 -7.82 -29.42 22.90
C LYS A 30 -6.88 -29.30 21.70
N SER A 31 -7.12 -30.06 20.64
CA SER A 31 -6.35 -29.93 19.38
C SER A 31 -6.76 -28.76 18.52
N LEU A 32 -7.91 -28.13 18.81
CA LEU A 32 -8.44 -27.02 18.05
C LEU A 32 -7.62 -25.74 18.26
N THR A 33 -7.40 -25.05 17.17
CA THR A 33 -7.07 -23.62 17.13
C THR A 33 -8.22 -22.93 16.42
N MET A 34 -8.81 -21.93 17.05
CA MET A 34 -9.98 -21.24 16.49
C MET A 34 -9.71 -19.75 16.28
N CYS A 35 -10.15 -19.26 15.13
CA CYS A 35 -10.18 -17.84 14.80
C CYS A 35 -11.63 -17.41 14.65
N GLN A 36 -11.97 -16.26 15.20
CA GLN A 36 -13.29 -15.64 15.06
C GLN A 36 -13.19 -14.48 14.08
N ASP A 37 -14.16 -14.39 13.18
CA ASP A 37 -14.31 -13.24 12.30
C ASP A 37 -14.53 -11.94 13.08
N VAL A 38 -14.43 -10.81 12.38
CA VAL A 38 -14.61 -9.49 12.99
C VAL A 38 -15.96 -9.40 13.68
N THR A 39 -15.93 -9.30 15.00
CA THR A 39 -17.14 -9.19 15.86
C THR A 39 -16.96 -8.10 16.88
N PRO A 40 -18.07 -7.46 17.35
CA PRO A 40 -18.01 -6.55 18.47
C PRO A 40 -17.51 -7.26 19.73
N ASN A 41 -16.53 -6.69 20.43
CA ASN A 41 -16.06 -7.25 21.67
C ASN A 41 -17.13 -7.07 22.78
N THR A 42 -17.17 -8.00 23.73
CA THR A 42 -18.17 -8.04 24.80
C THR A 42 -18.11 -6.82 25.73
N SER A 43 -16.94 -6.18 25.86
CA SER A 43 -16.75 -5.11 26.85
C SER A 43 -17.00 -3.70 26.35
N GLU A 44 -16.73 -3.43 25.05
CA GLU A 44 -16.77 -2.07 24.48
C GLU A 44 -17.59 -1.96 23.21
N GLY A 45 -18.07 -3.09 22.67
CA GLY A 45 -18.74 -3.13 21.37
C GLY A 45 -17.83 -2.80 20.17
N LYS A 46 -16.50 -2.68 20.39
CA LYS A 46 -15.54 -2.40 19.31
C LYS A 46 -15.29 -3.64 18.46
N ALA A 47 -15.22 -3.45 17.15
CA ALA A 47 -14.88 -4.51 16.22
C ALA A 47 -13.47 -5.05 16.51
N MET A 48 -13.38 -6.36 16.73
CA MET A 48 -12.14 -7.08 17.04
C MET A 48 -12.16 -8.45 16.35
N MET A 49 -10.97 -8.98 16.07
CA MET A 49 -10.76 -10.38 15.70
C MET A 49 -10.06 -11.09 16.84
N TYR A 50 -10.41 -12.34 17.10
CA TYR A 50 -9.80 -13.13 18.15
C TYR A 50 -9.33 -14.47 17.61
N ALA A 51 -8.15 -14.89 18.06
CA ALA A 51 -7.65 -16.23 17.88
C ALA A 51 -7.34 -16.85 19.24
N ILE A 52 -7.70 -18.11 19.42
CA ILE A 52 -7.42 -18.88 20.65
C ILE A 52 -6.78 -20.21 20.27
N THR A 53 -5.78 -20.61 21.04
CA THR A 53 -5.14 -21.92 20.96
C THR A 53 -4.82 -22.44 22.34
N TRP A 54 -4.70 -23.75 22.49
CA TRP A 54 -4.13 -24.37 23.68
C TRP A 54 -2.60 -24.31 23.63
N ASN A 55 -1.95 -24.24 24.79
CA ASN A 55 -0.52 -24.51 24.88
C ASN A 55 -0.26 -26.01 24.61
N GLU A 56 0.97 -26.37 24.29
CA GLU A 56 1.36 -27.76 24.01
C GLU A 56 0.97 -28.75 25.10
N ALA A 57 1.03 -28.33 26.36
CA ALA A 57 0.63 -29.17 27.50
C ALA A 57 -0.90 -29.30 27.68
N GLY A 58 -1.73 -28.59 26.93
CA GLY A 58 -3.18 -28.63 27.04
C GLY A 58 -3.72 -28.16 28.40
N THR A 59 -2.96 -27.30 29.10
CA THR A 59 -3.29 -26.83 30.46
C THR A 59 -3.78 -25.39 30.47
N MET A 60 -3.48 -24.61 29.42
CA MET A 60 -3.79 -23.20 29.32
C MET A 60 -4.16 -22.82 27.90
N MET A 61 -5.19 -21.99 27.75
CA MET A 61 -5.52 -21.36 26.48
C MET A 61 -4.90 -19.96 26.38
N VAL A 62 -4.37 -19.65 25.21
CA VAL A 62 -3.83 -18.34 24.88
C VAL A 62 -4.77 -17.67 23.87
N GLN A 63 -5.27 -16.50 24.21
CA GLN A 63 -6.12 -15.69 23.33
C GLN A 63 -5.38 -14.43 22.88
N VAL A 64 -5.41 -14.15 21.57
CA VAL A 64 -4.90 -12.91 20.97
C VAL A 64 -6.06 -12.17 20.36
N GLY A 65 -6.18 -10.88 20.67
CA GLY A 65 -7.16 -9.97 20.07
C GLY A 65 -6.46 -8.94 19.18
N LEU A 66 -6.93 -8.79 17.95
CA LEU A 66 -6.43 -7.83 16.96
C LEU A 66 -7.52 -6.81 16.62
N LYS A 67 -7.12 -5.56 16.45
CA LYS A 67 -8.00 -4.53 15.88
C LYS A 67 -8.05 -4.71 14.37
N PRO A 68 -9.22 -4.95 13.76
CA PRO A 68 -9.32 -5.21 12.33
C PRO A 68 -8.89 -4.01 11.49
N GLN A 69 -9.00 -2.78 12.00
CA GLN A 69 -8.60 -1.59 11.28
C GLN A 69 -7.12 -1.63 10.86
N ARG A 70 -6.23 -2.02 11.79
CA ARG A 70 -4.80 -2.16 11.47
C ARG A 70 -4.55 -3.20 10.38
N LEU A 71 -5.22 -4.35 10.47
CA LEU A 71 -5.11 -5.39 9.45
C LEU A 71 -5.64 -4.92 8.09
N LEU A 72 -6.79 -4.22 8.07
CA LEU A 72 -7.36 -3.66 6.84
C LEU A 72 -6.44 -2.59 6.24
N ASP A 73 -5.78 -1.77 7.06
CA ASP A 73 -4.84 -0.75 6.59
C ASP A 73 -3.57 -1.40 6.00
N GLU A 74 -3.05 -2.46 6.63
CA GLU A 74 -1.94 -3.25 6.11
C GLU A 74 -2.30 -3.96 4.78
N LEU A 75 -3.50 -4.56 4.68
CA LEU A 75 -3.99 -5.18 3.45
C LEU A 75 -4.14 -4.16 2.32
N LYS A 76 -4.75 -3.00 2.58
CA LYS A 76 -4.88 -1.93 1.57
C LYS A 76 -3.53 -1.42 1.09
N GLN A 77 -2.56 -1.29 1.97
CA GLN A 77 -1.21 -0.90 1.60
C GLN A 77 -0.53 -1.92 0.69
N ASN A 78 -0.70 -3.21 0.99
CA ASN A 78 -0.20 -4.30 0.16
C ASN A 78 -0.91 -4.37 -1.20
N GLU A 79 -2.23 -4.09 -1.25
CA GLU A 79 -2.99 -4.01 -2.50
C GLU A 79 -2.46 -2.92 -3.43
N ILE A 80 -2.19 -1.70 -2.93
CA ILE A 80 -1.63 -0.61 -3.72
C ILE A 80 -0.27 -1.00 -4.29
N SER A 81 0.60 -1.56 -3.46
CA SER A 81 1.92 -2.03 -3.88
C SER A 81 1.82 -3.07 -4.99
N THR A 82 0.98 -4.09 -4.81
CA THR A 82 0.79 -5.17 -5.78
C THR A 82 0.21 -4.65 -7.09
N VAL A 83 -0.87 -3.85 -7.01
CA VAL A 83 -1.53 -3.28 -8.21
C VAL A 83 -0.55 -2.43 -9.01
N VAL A 84 0.24 -1.56 -8.35
CA VAL A 84 1.15 -0.66 -9.05
C VAL A 84 2.35 -1.41 -9.62
N SER A 85 2.90 -2.40 -8.91
CA SER A 85 4.05 -3.19 -9.41
C SER A 85 3.71 -4.00 -10.66
N ASP A 86 2.46 -4.44 -10.78
CA ASP A 86 1.99 -5.24 -11.92
C ASP A 86 1.53 -4.39 -13.12
N MET A 87 1.52 -3.05 -12.99
CA MET A 87 1.15 -2.17 -14.09
C MET A 87 2.17 -2.26 -15.23
N PRO A 88 1.70 -2.50 -16.48
CA PRO A 88 2.58 -2.46 -17.63
C PRO A 88 3.06 -1.02 -17.89
N VAL A 89 4.36 -0.83 -17.96
CA VAL A 89 4.99 0.47 -18.27
C VAL A 89 5.92 0.37 -19.46
N TYR A 90 6.04 1.46 -20.21
CA TYR A 90 7.04 1.56 -21.27
C TYR A 90 8.44 1.72 -20.68
N LYS A 91 9.44 1.32 -21.47
CA LYS A 91 10.85 1.48 -21.08
C LYS A 91 11.17 2.95 -20.73
N GLY A 92 11.78 3.15 -19.57
CA GLY A 92 12.08 4.49 -19.03
C GLY A 92 10.90 5.20 -18.39
N MET A 93 9.75 4.52 -18.22
CA MET A 93 8.58 5.04 -17.48
C MET A 93 8.48 4.32 -16.15
N GLU A 94 8.17 5.08 -15.11
CA GLU A 94 7.86 4.57 -13.77
C GLU A 94 6.62 5.25 -13.21
N ILE A 95 5.83 4.48 -12.46
CA ILE A 95 4.62 4.95 -11.77
C ILE A 95 4.86 4.85 -10.27
N TYR A 96 4.45 5.89 -9.54
CA TYR A 96 4.54 5.96 -8.09
C TYR A 96 3.21 6.40 -7.50
N VAL A 97 2.82 5.77 -6.40
CA VAL A 97 1.70 6.18 -5.56
C VAL A 97 2.23 6.42 -4.16
N ALA A 98 2.10 7.64 -3.68
CA ALA A 98 2.53 8.04 -2.36
C ALA A 98 1.34 8.55 -1.52
N ASP A 99 1.49 8.47 -0.23
CA ASP A 99 0.58 9.07 0.74
C ASP A 99 0.60 10.59 0.62
N ALA A 100 -0.57 11.24 0.62
CA ALA A 100 -0.71 12.67 0.32
C ALA A 100 -0.14 13.58 1.41
N ASP A 101 -0.09 13.12 2.66
CA ASP A 101 0.36 13.90 3.81
C ASP A 101 1.87 13.74 4.03
N THR A 102 2.37 12.52 3.94
CA THR A 102 3.75 12.19 4.27
C THR A 102 4.67 12.12 3.05
N GLY A 103 4.11 11.97 1.85
CA GLY A 103 4.88 11.72 0.63
C GLY A 103 5.52 10.33 0.58
N LEU A 104 5.19 9.43 1.53
CA LEU A 104 5.74 8.08 1.61
C LEU A 104 5.19 7.20 0.48
N ILE A 105 6.06 6.61 -0.32
CA ILE A 105 5.69 5.75 -1.45
C ILE A 105 5.12 4.44 -0.95
N LYS A 106 3.84 4.19 -1.27
CA LYS A 106 3.06 3.00 -0.93
C LYS A 106 3.05 1.96 -2.05
N GLY A 107 3.25 2.40 -3.29
CA GLY A 107 3.34 1.54 -4.46
C GLY A 107 4.20 2.17 -5.55
N ALA A 108 4.96 1.34 -6.25
CA ALA A 108 5.79 1.74 -7.37
C ALA A 108 5.99 0.58 -8.34
N THR A 109 6.14 0.88 -9.63
CA THR A 109 6.55 -0.12 -10.64
C THR A 109 7.99 -0.59 -10.43
N ALA A 110 8.84 0.26 -9.82
CA ALA A 110 10.16 -0.10 -9.32
C ALA A 110 10.07 -0.36 -7.81
N CYS A 111 9.97 -1.63 -7.41
CA CYS A 111 9.72 -2.05 -6.00
C CYS A 111 10.75 -1.53 -5.00
N ASP A 112 11.99 -1.26 -5.43
CA ASP A 112 13.07 -0.71 -4.57
C ASP A 112 12.81 0.75 -4.13
N LYS A 113 11.78 1.40 -4.66
CA LYS A 113 11.35 2.75 -4.29
C LYS A 113 10.27 2.76 -3.21
N ILE A 114 9.61 1.64 -2.95
CA ILE A 114 8.57 1.54 -1.92
C ILE A 114 9.20 1.80 -0.54
N GLY A 115 8.54 2.60 0.28
CA GLY A 115 9.03 3.01 1.59
C GLY A 115 9.97 4.23 1.59
N LYS A 116 10.40 4.72 0.42
CA LYS A 116 11.07 6.03 0.27
C LYS A 116 10.02 7.14 0.21
N THR A 117 10.46 8.38 0.31
CA THR A 117 9.57 9.54 0.12
C THR A 117 9.73 10.13 -1.28
N PHE A 118 8.73 10.85 -1.76
CA PHE A 118 8.84 11.63 -3.00
C PHE A 118 9.98 12.64 -2.94
N HIS A 119 10.22 13.22 -1.75
CA HIS A 119 11.34 14.13 -1.53
C HIS A 119 12.69 13.45 -1.80
N ASP A 120 12.88 12.20 -1.34
CA ASP A 120 14.12 11.44 -1.57
C ASP A 120 14.36 11.17 -3.06
N LEU A 121 13.29 11.09 -3.85
CA LEU A 121 13.37 10.91 -5.31
C LEU A 121 13.43 12.24 -6.09
N GLY A 122 13.37 13.39 -5.43
CA GLY A 122 13.32 14.70 -6.09
C GLY A 122 11.98 15.00 -6.77
N ILE A 123 10.89 14.32 -6.37
CA ILE A 123 9.54 14.56 -6.85
C ILE A 123 8.86 15.57 -5.91
N PRO A 124 8.30 16.68 -6.41
CA PRO A 124 7.67 17.69 -5.57
C PRO A 124 6.37 17.18 -4.95
N THR A 125 6.15 17.53 -3.68
CA THR A 125 4.93 17.20 -2.91
C THR A 125 4.05 18.42 -2.64
N ASP A 126 4.57 19.62 -2.87
CA ASP A 126 3.89 20.92 -2.70
C ASP A 126 2.85 21.21 -3.80
N ILE A 127 2.05 20.20 -4.12
CA ILE A 127 1.05 20.26 -5.19
C ILE A 127 -0.31 20.48 -4.55
N LYS A 128 -1.03 21.47 -5.08
CA LYS A 128 -2.43 21.68 -4.69
C LYS A 128 -3.27 20.53 -5.22
N GLU A 129 -4.22 20.11 -4.39
CA GLU A 129 -5.26 19.18 -4.81
C GLU A 129 -5.97 19.73 -6.05
N SER A 130 -6.06 18.93 -7.10
CA SER A 130 -6.65 19.35 -8.38
C SER A 130 -7.03 18.13 -9.21
N ASP A 131 -8.16 18.21 -9.87
CA ASP A 131 -8.60 17.21 -10.86
C ASP A 131 -7.70 17.16 -12.09
N LYS A 132 -6.92 18.19 -12.32
CA LYS A 132 -6.01 18.27 -13.49
C LYS A 132 -4.59 17.90 -13.10
N PRO A 133 -3.95 17.00 -13.85
CA PRO A 133 -2.56 16.64 -13.62
C PRO A 133 -1.62 17.82 -13.93
N ILE A 134 -0.57 17.95 -13.15
CA ILE A 134 0.49 18.96 -13.34
C ILE A 134 1.69 18.27 -13.97
N VAL A 135 2.27 18.91 -14.98
CA VAL A 135 3.49 18.42 -15.64
C VAL A 135 4.69 19.23 -15.13
N ARG A 136 5.74 18.52 -14.66
CA ARG A 136 7.00 19.11 -14.18
C ARG A 136 8.20 18.38 -14.78
N GLN A 137 9.31 19.06 -14.87
CA GLN A 137 10.61 18.42 -15.07
C GLN A 137 11.24 18.20 -13.72
N VAL A 138 11.66 16.98 -13.44
CA VAL A 138 12.24 16.54 -12.16
C VAL A 138 13.53 15.76 -12.43
N SER A 139 14.36 15.65 -11.39
CA SER A 139 15.54 14.78 -11.45
C SER A 139 15.32 13.63 -10.48
N VAL A 140 15.02 12.44 -11.00
CA VAL A 140 14.83 11.24 -10.17
C VAL A 140 16.16 10.48 -10.11
N ASN A 141 16.74 10.39 -8.92
CA ASN A 141 18.06 9.77 -8.71
C ASN A 141 19.15 10.29 -9.67
N GLY A 142 19.16 11.60 -9.96
CA GLY A 142 20.11 12.22 -10.88
C GLY A 142 19.76 12.10 -12.36
N THR A 143 18.71 11.36 -12.72
CA THR A 143 18.23 11.23 -14.10
C THR A 143 17.15 12.26 -14.38
N GLY A 144 17.30 13.06 -15.43
CA GLY A 144 16.29 14.03 -15.84
C GLY A 144 15.04 13.34 -16.39
N CYS A 145 13.90 13.59 -15.77
CA CYS A 145 12.61 13.01 -16.11
C CYS A 145 11.55 14.07 -16.33
N ARG A 146 10.58 13.79 -17.20
CA ARG A 146 9.30 14.49 -17.24
C ARG A 146 8.34 13.76 -16.32
N CYS A 147 7.74 14.48 -15.39
CA CYS A 147 6.85 13.93 -14.40
C CYS A 147 5.45 14.53 -14.56
N VAL A 148 4.45 13.68 -14.60
CA VAL A 148 3.04 14.04 -14.53
C VAL A 148 2.54 13.67 -13.16
N ILE A 149 2.01 14.65 -12.42
CA ILE A 149 1.66 14.46 -11.01
C ILE A 149 0.22 14.91 -10.79
N ARG A 150 -0.52 14.11 -10.03
CA ARG A 150 -1.86 14.45 -9.55
C ARG A 150 -1.95 14.15 -8.05
N LYS A 151 -2.49 15.09 -7.30
CA LYS A 151 -2.80 14.92 -5.88
C LYS A 151 -4.30 14.82 -5.69
N ASP A 152 -4.71 13.85 -4.91
CA ASP A 152 -6.05 13.63 -4.38
C ASP A 152 -5.99 13.64 -2.84
N ASP A 153 -7.12 13.59 -2.15
CA ASP A 153 -7.23 13.61 -0.68
C ASP A 153 -6.24 12.69 0.04
N LYS A 154 -6.06 11.49 -0.48
CA LYS A 154 -5.28 10.42 0.21
C LYS A 154 -3.94 10.13 -0.43
N TYR A 155 -3.82 10.36 -1.73
CA TYR A 155 -2.67 9.90 -2.49
C TYR A 155 -2.15 10.96 -3.45
N ILE A 156 -0.85 10.91 -3.69
CA ILE A 156 -0.22 11.58 -4.81
C ILE A 156 0.20 10.49 -5.81
N VAL A 157 -0.27 10.61 -7.03
CA VAL A 157 0.15 9.72 -8.13
C VAL A 157 1.12 10.49 -9.01
N ALA A 158 2.29 9.92 -9.25
CA ALA A 158 3.28 10.47 -10.15
C ALA A 158 3.68 9.45 -11.21
N VAL A 159 3.72 9.88 -12.45
CA VAL A 159 4.22 9.10 -13.59
C VAL A 159 5.43 9.82 -14.14
N THR A 160 6.57 9.17 -14.15
CA THR A 160 7.81 9.72 -14.69
C THR A 160 8.21 9.02 -15.98
N ILE A 161 8.83 9.77 -16.90
CA ILE A 161 9.47 9.22 -18.09
C ILE A 161 10.84 9.88 -18.25
N GLU A 162 11.86 9.08 -18.43
CA GLU A 162 13.22 9.56 -18.61
C GLU A 162 13.33 10.38 -19.90
N ARG A 163 14.07 11.48 -19.82
CA ARG A 163 14.28 12.39 -20.96
C ARG A 163 14.88 11.70 -22.19
N SER A 164 15.79 10.77 -22.00
CA SER A 164 16.42 9.97 -23.04
C SER A 164 15.41 9.27 -23.94
N PHE A 165 14.34 8.69 -23.37
CA PHE A 165 13.36 7.91 -24.11
C PHE A 165 12.37 8.76 -24.92
N TYR A 166 11.89 9.90 -24.41
CA TYR A 166 10.99 10.74 -25.20
C TYR A 166 11.72 11.65 -26.20
N MET A 167 12.97 12.04 -25.91
CA MET A 167 13.79 12.83 -26.85
C MET A 167 14.27 12.02 -28.04
N THR A 168 14.62 10.75 -27.86
CA THR A 168 15.12 9.88 -28.95
C THR A 168 14.10 9.80 -30.08
N ASN A 169 12.82 9.60 -29.78
CA ASN A 169 11.77 9.55 -30.80
C ASN A 169 11.60 10.89 -31.55
N SER A 170 11.74 12.02 -30.86
CA SER A 170 11.67 13.33 -31.46
C SER A 170 12.87 13.62 -32.36
N VAL A 171 14.06 13.24 -31.94
CA VAL A 171 15.30 13.40 -32.76
C VAL A 171 15.25 12.54 -34.02
N VAL A 172 14.82 11.28 -33.90
CA VAL A 172 14.64 10.39 -35.06
C VAL A 172 13.63 10.98 -36.04
N ALA A 173 12.49 11.46 -35.57
CA ALA A 173 11.49 12.10 -36.41
C ALA A 173 12.04 13.36 -37.12
N MET A 174 12.79 14.22 -36.43
CA MET A 174 13.45 15.39 -37.04
C MET A 174 14.48 15.00 -38.12
N LEU A 175 15.27 13.96 -37.85
CA LEU A 175 16.25 13.48 -38.83
C LEU A 175 15.58 12.95 -40.10
N VAL A 176 14.52 12.16 -39.97
CA VAL A 176 13.75 11.64 -41.11
C VAL A 176 13.13 12.76 -41.92
N VAL A 177 12.50 13.74 -41.28
CA VAL A 177 11.91 14.92 -41.94
C VAL A 177 13.04 15.75 -42.62
N GLY A 178 14.15 15.99 -41.94
CA GLY A 178 15.28 16.72 -42.47
C GLY A 178 15.88 16.06 -43.73
N ILE A 179 16.10 14.75 -43.72
CA ILE A 179 16.55 13.97 -44.87
C ILE A 179 15.56 14.08 -46.01
N TYR A 180 14.24 13.93 -45.72
CA TYR A 180 13.22 14.07 -46.77
C TYR A 180 13.22 15.45 -47.43
N LEU A 181 13.33 16.53 -46.62
CA LEU A 181 13.39 17.91 -47.15
C LEU A 181 14.63 18.15 -48.01
N ILE A 182 15.80 17.61 -47.62
CA ILE A 182 17.03 17.70 -48.43
C ILE A 182 16.85 16.98 -49.75
N LEU A 183 16.34 15.75 -49.76
CA LEU A 183 16.08 14.99 -50.97
C LEU A 183 15.06 15.68 -51.89
N ALA A 184 14.00 16.26 -51.33
CA ALA A 184 12.99 16.99 -52.07
C ALA A 184 13.50 18.33 -52.68
N SER A 185 14.55 18.92 -52.09
CA SER A 185 15.16 20.13 -52.61
C SER A 185 16.22 19.90 -53.69
N CYS A 186 16.69 18.64 -53.87
CA CYS A 186 17.66 18.25 -54.87
C CYS A 186 17.04 17.71 -56.19
N CYS A 187 15.69 17.57 -56.20
CA CYS A 187 14.90 17.22 -57.37
C CYS A 187 14.27 18.45 -58.01
#